data_7c7f701e7718854fb2e69bee55ae7dc4
#
_entry.id   7c7f701e7718854fb2e69bee55ae7dc4
#
_cell.length_a   1.000
_cell.length_b   1.000
_cell.length_c   1.000
_cell.angle_alpha   90.00
_cell.angle_beta   90.00
_cell.angle_gamma   90.00
#
_symmetry.space_group_name_H-M   'P 1'
#
loop_
_entity.id
_entity.type
_entity.pdbx_description
1 polymer ?
#
loop_
_entity_poly.entity_id
_entity_poly.type
_entity_poly.pdbx_seq_one_letter_code
_entity_poly.pdbx_strand_id
1 'polypeptide(L)'
;VKHNYLMGITVENTNASCGAYVTGIDLSQKISDDLGVLLREHWLENKVLIFPDQNLTDDDLENFTLAFGEFGDDPFFGHIDGHQNIAAIQRDPNETTPIFAEVFHTDWSFLNIPPAGTCLYGIIIPPKGGNTLFADQVKAYENLPSDLKDKVDSLIAIHSAELGYAPTGAYGEEDQKNGRSMKIIPSEKAREKYNHPLVRTHHETNKKALYSSAA
;
A
#
# COMPACT_ATOMS: atom_id res chain seq x y z
N VAL A 1 -14.48 -21.05 -7.15
CA VAL A 1 -15.55 -20.67 -8.11
C VAL A 1 -16.95 -20.70 -7.48
N LYS A 2 -17.13 -21.02 -6.18
CA LYS A 2 -18.44 -21.24 -5.59
C LYS A 2 -19.02 -20.11 -4.72
N HIS A 3 -18.30 -19.00 -4.51
CA HIS A 3 -18.76 -17.91 -3.64
C HIS A 3 -19.09 -16.59 -4.38
N ASN A 4 -18.88 -16.53 -5.69
CA ASN A 4 -18.99 -15.30 -6.48
C ASN A 4 -20.43 -14.77 -6.74
N TYR A 5 -21.47 -15.43 -6.24
CA TYR A 5 -22.87 -15.02 -6.46
C TYR A 5 -23.62 -14.61 -5.19
N LEU A 6 -22.99 -14.64 -4.03
CA LEU A 6 -23.57 -14.16 -2.79
C LEU A 6 -23.39 -12.65 -2.71
N MET A 7 -24.39 -11.86 -3.08
CA MET A 7 -24.50 -10.38 -3.01
C MET A 7 -24.37 -9.59 -4.33
N GLY A 8 -24.38 -10.24 -5.49
CA GLY A 8 -24.29 -9.50 -6.77
C GLY A 8 -22.88 -9.02 -7.12
N ILE A 9 -21.85 -9.43 -6.36
CA ILE A 9 -20.45 -9.05 -6.57
C ILE A 9 -19.79 -10.01 -7.54
N THR A 10 -18.98 -9.45 -8.46
CA THR A 10 -18.13 -10.22 -9.37
C THR A 10 -16.68 -9.93 -9.07
N VAL A 11 -15.86 -10.98 -8.97
CA VAL A 11 -14.40 -10.86 -8.78
C VAL A 11 -13.69 -11.52 -9.96
N GLU A 12 -12.94 -10.72 -10.71
CA GLU A 12 -12.20 -11.16 -11.91
C GLU A 12 -10.71 -10.89 -11.77
N ASN A 13 -9.90 -11.92 -11.91
CA ASN A 13 -8.44 -11.79 -11.84
C ASN A 13 -7.89 -10.98 -13.03
N THR A 14 -6.86 -10.19 -12.77
CA THR A 14 -6.19 -9.35 -13.78
C THR A 14 -5.39 -10.13 -14.83
N ASN A 15 -5.28 -11.46 -14.72
CA ASN A 15 -4.38 -12.33 -15.49
C ASN A 15 -2.87 -12.01 -15.29
N ALA A 16 -2.54 -11.20 -14.29
CA ALA A 16 -1.17 -10.92 -13.85
C ALA A 16 -0.77 -11.81 -12.66
N SER A 17 0.37 -11.54 -12.05
CA SER A 17 0.84 -12.30 -10.87
C SER A 17 -0.01 -12.04 -9.63
N CYS A 18 -0.68 -10.88 -9.55
CA CYS A 18 -1.59 -10.47 -8.49
C CYS A 18 -2.62 -9.50 -9.04
N GLY A 19 -3.66 -9.24 -8.25
CA GLY A 19 -4.72 -8.30 -8.57
C GLY A 19 -6.01 -8.94 -9.07
N ALA A 20 -7.14 -8.40 -8.60
CA ALA A 20 -8.48 -8.73 -9.09
C ALA A 20 -9.36 -7.48 -9.13
N TYR A 21 -10.20 -7.39 -10.15
CA TYR A 21 -11.28 -6.42 -10.23
C TYR A 21 -12.48 -6.92 -9.43
N VAL A 22 -13.06 -6.03 -8.61
CA VAL A 22 -14.27 -6.29 -7.85
C VAL A 22 -15.34 -5.32 -8.33
N THR A 23 -16.41 -5.84 -8.91
CA THR A 23 -17.52 -5.06 -9.46
C THR A 23 -18.85 -5.49 -8.84
N GLY A 24 -19.91 -4.71 -9.04
CA GLY A 24 -21.22 -4.96 -8.45
C GLY A 24 -21.32 -4.58 -6.97
N ILE A 25 -20.44 -3.70 -6.50
CA ILE A 25 -20.40 -3.16 -5.14
C ILE A 25 -20.34 -1.63 -5.18
N ASP A 26 -21.03 -1.00 -4.25
CA ASP A 26 -20.96 0.44 -3.98
C ASP A 26 -20.28 0.65 -2.60
N LEU A 27 -19.07 1.17 -2.62
CA LEU A 27 -18.25 1.35 -1.42
C LEU A 27 -18.66 2.58 -0.58
N SER A 28 -19.60 3.41 -1.06
CA SER A 28 -20.22 4.46 -0.24
C SER A 28 -21.23 3.87 0.76
N GLN A 29 -21.61 2.61 0.59
CA GLN A 29 -22.51 1.92 1.50
C GLN A 29 -21.71 1.23 2.62
N LYS A 30 -22.34 1.11 3.77
CA LYS A 30 -21.75 0.38 4.90
C LYS A 30 -21.42 -1.06 4.51
N ILE A 31 -20.17 -1.44 4.69
CA ILE A 31 -19.72 -2.82 4.50
C ILE A 31 -20.25 -3.68 5.67
N SER A 32 -21.03 -4.71 5.36
CA SER A 32 -21.46 -5.68 6.37
C SER A 32 -20.30 -6.60 6.76
N ASP A 33 -20.38 -7.21 7.94
CA ASP A 33 -19.34 -8.13 8.44
C ASP A 33 -19.11 -9.29 7.45
N ASP A 34 -20.17 -9.88 6.90
CA ASP A 34 -20.06 -10.96 5.90
C ASP A 34 -19.37 -10.49 4.62
N LEU A 35 -19.66 -9.27 4.17
CA LEU A 35 -19.02 -8.68 3.02
C LEU A 35 -17.56 -8.36 3.31
N GLY A 36 -17.24 -7.85 4.48
CA GLY A 36 -15.87 -7.60 4.94
C GLY A 36 -15.03 -8.89 4.93
N VAL A 37 -15.58 -9.99 5.45
CA VAL A 37 -14.94 -11.31 5.41
C VAL A 37 -14.68 -11.76 3.97
N LEU A 38 -15.69 -11.66 3.08
CA LEU A 38 -15.56 -12.04 1.68
C LEU A 38 -14.47 -11.22 0.96
N LEU A 39 -14.48 -9.90 1.14
CA LEU A 39 -13.47 -9.02 0.54
C LEU A 39 -12.07 -9.34 1.08
N ARG A 40 -11.94 -9.65 2.38
CA ARG A 40 -10.67 -10.05 2.97
C ARG A 40 -10.15 -11.36 2.37
N GLU A 41 -10.99 -12.37 2.18
CA GLU A 41 -10.61 -13.63 1.52
C GLU A 41 -10.07 -13.38 0.11
N HIS A 42 -10.78 -12.57 -0.69
CA HIS A 42 -10.32 -12.20 -2.03
C HIS A 42 -9.03 -11.37 -2.01
N TRP A 43 -8.87 -10.47 -1.03
CA TRP A 43 -7.64 -9.70 -0.87
C TRP A 43 -6.45 -10.59 -0.55
N LEU A 44 -6.59 -11.52 0.39
CA LEU A 44 -5.55 -12.49 0.74
C LEU A 44 -5.15 -13.39 -0.43
N GLU A 45 -6.10 -13.76 -1.28
CA GLU A 45 -5.84 -14.54 -2.49
C GLU A 45 -5.12 -13.70 -3.56
N ASN A 46 -5.65 -12.52 -3.86
CA ASN A 46 -5.23 -11.69 -4.99
C ASN A 46 -4.20 -10.61 -4.64
N LYS A 47 -4.02 -10.27 -3.35
CA LYS A 47 -3.10 -9.27 -2.78
C LYS A 47 -3.43 -7.82 -3.13
N VAL A 48 -4.07 -7.57 -4.25
CA VAL A 48 -4.58 -6.26 -4.67
C VAL A 48 -6.02 -6.42 -5.14
N LEU A 49 -6.92 -5.60 -4.62
CA LEU A 49 -8.29 -5.50 -5.12
C LEU A 49 -8.48 -4.13 -5.79
N ILE A 50 -9.12 -4.14 -6.94
CA ILE A 50 -9.39 -2.96 -7.74
C ILE A 50 -10.90 -2.80 -7.85
N PHE A 51 -11.42 -1.67 -7.38
CA PHE A 51 -12.84 -1.34 -7.37
C PHE A 51 -13.09 -0.20 -8.37
N PRO A 52 -13.46 -0.52 -9.62
CA PRO A 52 -13.73 0.51 -10.64
C PRO A 52 -14.96 1.34 -10.30
N ASP A 53 -15.02 2.54 -10.89
CA ASP A 53 -16.21 3.39 -10.96
C ASP A 53 -16.84 3.75 -9.59
N GLN A 54 -16.02 3.87 -8.55
CA GLN A 54 -16.47 4.29 -7.23
C GLN A 54 -16.52 5.83 -7.14
N ASN A 55 -17.53 6.34 -6.44
CA ASN A 55 -17.65 7.76 -6.12
C ASN A 55 -17.79 7.90 -4.60
N LEU A 56 -16.68 8.19 -3.93
CA LEU A 56 -16.58 8.19 -2.49
C LEU A 56 -16.35 9.61 -1.95
N THR A 57 -16.97 9.92 -0.84
CA THR A 57 -16.52 10.99 0.05
C THR A 57 -15.32 10.52 0.87
N ASP A 58 -14.65 11.44 1.55
CA ASP A 58 -13.53 11.10 2.46
C ASP A 58 -14.02 10.21 3.62
N ASP A 59 -15.21 10.47 4.16
CA ASP A 59 -15.85 9.60 5.16
C ASP A 59 -16.10 8.19 4.63
N ASP A 60 -16.56 8.04 3.39
CA ASP A 60 -16.79 6.72 2.77
C ASP A 60 -15.48 5.97 2.63
N LEU A 61 -14.38 6.65 2.24
CA LEU A 61 -13.05 6.04 2.11
C LEU A 61 -12.54 5.54 3.46
N GLU A 62 -12.66 6.33 4.53
CA GLU A 62 -12.29 5.90 5.89
C GLU A 62 -13.15 4.73 6.36
N ASN A 63 -14.46 4.79 6.18
CA ASN A 63 -15.39 3.71 6.57
C ASN A 63 -15.10 2.40 5.82
N PHE A 64 -14.82 2.48 4.52
CA PHE A 64 -14.43 1.32 3.72
C PHE A 64 -13.09 0.73 4.22
N THR A 65 -12.11 1.57 4.47
CA THR A 65 -10.78 1.14 4.92
C THR A 65 -10.86 0.41 6.27
N LEU A 66 -11.70 0.88 7.20
CA LEU A 66 -11.94 0.25 8.50
C LEU A 66 -12.55 -1.16 8.40
N ALA A 67 -13.17 -1.54 7.28
CA ALA A 67 -13.63 -2.91 7.08
C ALA A 67 -12.48 -3.93 7.00
N PHE A 68 -11.24 -3.47 6.78
CA PHE A 68 -10.04 -4.32 6.72
C PHE A 68 -9.18 -4.27 7.98
N GLY A 69 -9.41 -3.32 8.88
CA GLY A 69 -8.68 -3.18 10.14
C GLY A 69 -8.58 -1.72 10.59
N GLU A 70 -7.99 -1.52 11.76
CA GLU A 70 -7.73 -0.21 12.32
C GLU A 70 -6.69 0.56 11.50
N PHE A 71 -6.74 1.88 11.55
CA PHE A 71 -5.73 2.73 10.92
C PHE A 71 -4.35 2.55 11.56
N GLY A 72 -3.33 2.55 10.73
CA GLY A 72 -1.93 2.55 11.17
C GLY A 72 -1.39 3.96 11.43
N ASP A 73 -0.19 4.03 12.00
CA ASP A 73 0.53 5.28 12.17
C ASP A 73 1.08 5.78 10.84
N ASP A 74 0.99 7.09 10.61
CA ASP A 74 1.62 7.77 9.49
C ASP A 74 2.36 9.02 9.97
N PRO A 75 3.68 8.90 10.26
CA PRO A 75 4.43 10.00 10.87
C PRO A 75 4.98 11.03 9.86
N PHE A 76 4.86 10.79 8.55
CA PHE A 76 5.57 11.59 7.54
C PHE A 76 4.68 12.28 6.51
N PHE A 77 3.38 12.02 6.50
CA PHE A 77 2.46 12.68 5.58
C PHE A 77 1.57 13.71 6.27
N GLY A 78 1.31 14.80 5.58
CA GLY A 78 0.30 15.76 6.00
C GLY A 78 -1.08 15.25 5.61
N HIS A 79 -1.97 15.23 6.58
CA HIS A 79 -3.36 14.81 6.38
C HIS A 79 -4.19 15.91 5.70
N ILE A 80 -5.30 15.53 5.09
CA ILE A 80 -6.29 16.46 4.58
C ILE A 80 -7.13 17.06 5.73
N ASP A 81 -7.75 18.20 5.50
CA ASP A 81 -8.55 18.88 6.52
C ASP A 81 -9.75 18.02 6.93
N GLY A 82 -9.89 17.79 8.24
CA GLY A 82 -10.97 17.01 8.81
C GLY A 82 -10.73 15.48 8.88
N HIS A 83 -9.72 14.94 8.21
CA HIS A 83 -9.45 13.50 8.11
C HIS A 83 -7.99 13.16 8.42
N GLN A 84 -7.74 12.72 9.66
CA GLN A 84 -6.38 12.42 10.14
C GLN A 84 -5.77 11.12 9.56
N ASN A 85 -6.57 10.32 8.88
CA ASN A 85 -6.15 9.05 8.31
C ASN A 85 -6.06 9.08 6.78
N ILE A 86 -6.26 10.26 6.17
CA ILE A 86 -6.17 10.45 4.72
C ILE A 86 -5.05 11.43 4.39
N ALA A 87 -4.12 11.01 3.56
CA ALA A 87 -3.09 11.86 2.98
C ALA A 87 -3.34 12.05 1.48
N ALA A 88 -3.19 13.29 0.99
CA ALA A 88 -3.31 13.57 -0.43
C ALA A 88 -1.98 13.28 -1.14
N ILE A 89 -1.98 12.31 -2.04
CA ILE A 89 -0.87 12.06 -2.96
C ILE A 89 -1.18 12.80 -4.25
N GLN A 90 -0.53 13.94 -4.45
CA GLN A 90 -0.80 14.82 -5.58
C GLN A 90 0.48 15.28 -6.26
N ARG A 91 0.36 15.60 -7.55
CA ARG A 91 1.42 16.23 -8.34
C ARG A 91 0.80 17.27 -9.26
N ASP A 92 1.24 18.50 -9.16
CA ASP A 92 0.79 19.57 -10.04
C ASP A 92 1.41 19.45 -11.43
N PRO A 93 0.72 19.90 -12.49
CA PRO A 93 1.21 19.78 -13.87
C PRO A 93 2.58 20.44 -14.12
N ASN A 94 2.93 21.46 -13.36
CA ASN A 94 4.19 22.21 -13.48
C ASN A 94 5.23 21.82 -12.44
N GLU A 95 4.97 20.81 -11.62
CA GLU A 95 5.91 20.35 -10.62
C GLU A 95 7.14 19.68 -11.25
N THR A 96 8.33 20.11 -10.84
CA THR A 96 9.62 19.63 -11.36
C THR A 96 10.39 18.77 -10.36
N THR A 97 9.85 18.58 -9.15
CA THR A 97 10.46 17.70 -8.14
C THR A 97 10.50 16.24 -8.63
N PRO A 98 11.37 15.38 -8.09
CA PRO A 98 11.39 13.96 -8.42
C PRO A 98 10.01 13.31 -8.23
N ILE A 99 9.68 12.32 -9.05
CA ILE A 99 8.43 11.58 -8.92
C ILE A 99 8.41 10.87 -7.56
N PHE A 100 7.30 11.04 -6.83
CA PHE A 100 7.12 10.37 -5.55
C PHE A 100 6.95 8.86 -5.75
N ALA A 101 7.63 8.06 -4.92
CA ALA A 101 7.52 6.60 -4.91
C ALA A 101 7.80 5.92 -6.26
N GLU A 102 8.77 6.43 -7.04
CA GLU A 102 9.13 5.92 -8.38
C GLU A 102 9.75 4.51 -8.34
N VAL A 103 10.31 4.08 -7.21
CA VAL A 103 10.94 2.77 -7.05
C VAL A 103 10.01 1.78 -6.35
N PHE A 104 10.16 0.47 -6.64
CA PHE A 104 9.44 -0.56 -5.89
C PHE A 104 9.82 -0.54 -4.41
N HIS A 105 8.84 -0.47 -3.55
CA HIS A 105 9.00 -0.43 -2.11
C HIS A 105 7.83 -1.17 -1.42
N THR A 106 7.95 -1.37 -0.13
CA THR A 106 6.87 -1.83 0.74
C THR A 106 6.48 -0.68 1.65
N ASP A 107 5.21 -0.25 1.56
CA ASP A 107 4.68 0.85 2.34
C ASP A 107 4.90 0.65 3.83
N TRP A 108 5.31 1.71 4.53
CA TRP A 108 5.55 1.75 5.98
C TRP A 108 6.38 0.59 6.55
N SER A 109 7.19 -0.09 5.73
CA SER A 109 8.07 -1.16 6.18
C SER A 109 9.07 -0.72 7.25
N PHE A 110 9.30 0.57 7.36
CA PHE A 110 10.14 1.23 8.34
C PHE A 110 9.47 1.45 9.70
N LEU A 111 8.24 0.97 9.91
CA LEU A 111 7.60 0.98 11.22
C LEU A 111 7.85 -0.32 11.97
N ASN A 112 7.82 -0.25 13.31
CA ASN A 112 7.90 -1.45 14.15
C ASN A 112 6.73 -2.41 13.88
N ILE A 113 5.53 -1.85 13.69
CA ILE A 113 4.32 -2.58 13.32
C ILE A 113 3.79 -1.95 12.03
N PRO A 114 4.19 -2.46 10.86
CA PRO A 114 3.67 -1.98 9.58
C PRO A 114 2.16 -2.26 9.46
N PRO A 115 1.40 -1.39 8.80
CA PRO A 115 -0.03 -1.63 8.53
C PRO A 115 -0.23 -2.87 7.65
N ALA A 116 -1.44 -3.43 7.72
CA ALA A 116 -1.78 -4.63 6.94
C ALA A 116 -1.86 -4.34 5.43
N GLY A 117 -2.15 -3.12 5.05
CA GLY A 117 -2.24 -2.68 3.66
C GLY A 117 -2.53 -1.20 3.52
N THR A 118 -2.63 -0.75 2.28
CA THR A 118 -2.91 0.64 1.91
C THR A 118 -4.16 0.68 1.04
N CYS A 119 -5.06 1.63 1.31
CA CYS A 119 -6.19 1.94 0.44
C CYS A 119 -5.86 3.22 -0.34
N LEU A 120 -5.99 3.18 -1.67
CA LEU A 120 -5.71 4.31 -2.56
C LEU A 120 -6.96 4.64 -3.38
N TYR A 121 -7.47 5.86 -3.27
CA TYR A 121 -8.60 6.34 -4.04
C TYR A 121 -8.15 7.36 -5.09
N GLY A 122 -8.40 7.05 -6.36
CA GLY A 122 -8.02 7.92 -7.48
C GLY A 122 -9.07 9.00 -7.74
N ILE A 123 -8.72 10.26 -7.56
CA ILE A 123 -9.61 11.42 -7.79
C ILE A 123 -9.33 12.03 -9.17
N ILE A 124 -8.07 12.35 -9.46
CA ILE A 124 -7.64 12.91 -10.75
C ILE A 124 -6.48 12.04 -11.24
N ILE A 125 -6.75 11.27 -12.27
CA ILE A 125 -5.76 10.37 -12.87
C ILE A 125 -5.38 10.91 -14.25
N PRO A 126 -4.09 11.06 -14.58
CA PRO A 126 -3.67 11.54 -15.88
C PRO A 126 -4.06 10.52 -16.97
N PRO A 127 -4.41 10.99 -18.19
CA PRO A 127 -4.81 10.10 -19.27
C PRO A 127 -3.66 9.21 -19.78
N LYS A 128 -2.41 9.50 -19.38
CA LYS A 128 -1.23 8.78 -19.78
C LYS A 128 -0.15 8.86 -18.70
N GLY A 129 0.43 7.72 -18.35
CA GLY A 129 1.44 7.60 -17.27
C GLY A 129 0.81 7.52 -15.88
N GLY A 130 1.65 7.55 -14.85
CA GLY A 130 1.21 7.50 -13.45
C GLY A 130 0.66 6.14 -13.00
N ASN A 131 0.96 5.05 -13.69
CA ASN A 131 0.49 3.72 -13.32
C ASN A 131 1.11 3.28 -11.98
N THR A 132 0.29 2.72 -11.09
CA THR A 132 0.78 2.02 -9.91
C THR A 132 1.11 0.58 -10.29
N LEU A 133 2.34 0.16 -10.02
CA LEU A 133 2.83 -1.18 -10.34
C LEU A 133 2.94 -2.01 -9.05
N PHE A 134 2.55 -3.27 -9.11
CA PHE A 134 2.61 -4.19 -7.99
C PHE A 134 3.48 -5.40 -8.31
N ALA A 135 4.28 -5.85 -7.34
CA ALA A 135 5.08 -7.07 -7.43
C ALA A 135 4.64 -8.09 -6.37
N ASP A 136 4.32 -9.31 -6.80
CA ASP A 136 3.92 -10.39 -5.91
C ASP A 136 5.13 -10.98 -5.18
N GLN A 137 5.31 -10.59 -3.92
CA GLN A 137 6.45 -11.00 -3.09
C GLN A 137 6.38 -12.48 -2.66
N VAL A 138 5.19 -13.10 -2.67
CA VAL A 138 5.05 -14.55 -2.47
C VAL A 138 5.65 -15.28 -3.66
N LYS A 139 5.25 -14.92 -4.88
CA LYS A 139 5.83 -15.51 -6.10
C LYS A 139 7.31 -15.18 -6.26
N ALA A 140 7.74 -13.99 -5.84
CA ALA A 140 9.15 -13.64 -5.84
C ALA A 140 9.96 -14.62 -4.98
N TYR A 141 9.49 -14.93 -3.77
CA TYR A 141 10.11 -15.93 -2.91
C TYR A 141 10.01 -17.36 -3.51
N GLU A 142 8.83 -17.75 -4.00
CA GLU A 142 8.60 -19.08 -4.56
C GLU A 142 9.54 -19.39 -5.74
N ASN A 143 9.84 -18.37 -6.55
CA ASN A 143 10.69 -18.48 -7.74
C ASN A 143 12.20 -18.37 -7.45
N LEU A 144 12.62 -18.11 -6.21
CA LEU A 144 14.03 -18.14 -5.87
C LEU A 144 14.62 -19.54 -6.06
N PRO A 145 15.86 -19.65 -6.57
CA PRO A 145 16.63 -20.88 -6.50
C PRO A 145 16.78 -21.36 -5.06
N SER A 146 16.88 -22.68 -4.87
CA SER A 146 16.95 -23.29 -3.53
C SER A 146 18.10 -22.76 -2.68
N ASP A 147 19.26 -22.57 -3.28
CA ASP A 147 20.44 -22.04 -2.60
C ASP A 147 20.28 -20.57 -2.14
N LEU A 148 19.45 -19.79 -2.84
CA LEU A 148 19.09 -18.45 -2.41
C LEU A 148 18.01 -18.48 -1.31
N LYS A 149 17.03 -19.38 -1.39
CA LYS A 149 16.05 -19.57 -0.30
C LYS A 149 16.75 -19.88 1.01
N ASP A 150 17.68 -20.82 1.01
CA ASP A 150 18.46 -21.21 2.18
C ASP A 150 19.25 -20.02 2.77
N LYS A 151 19.73 -19.12 1.93
CA LYS A 151 20.45 -17.93 2.37
C LYS A 151 19.53 -16.88 2.95
N VAL A 152 18.39 -16.58 2.32
CA VAL A 152 17.52 -15.47 2.72
C VAL A 152 16.59 -15.80 3.88
N ASP A 153 16.26 -17.07 4.11
CA ASP A 153 15.32 -17.53 5.13
C ASP A 153 15.70 -17.12 6.57
N SER A 154 17.00 -16.95 6.83
CA SER A 154 17.50 -16.57 8.15
C SER A 154 17.94 -15.10 8.25
N LEU A 155 17.84 -14.33 7.18
CA LEU A 155 18.31 -12.95 7.18
C LEU A 155 17.29 -12.01 7.82
N ILE A 156 17.84 -10.98 8.45
CA ILE A 156 17.09 -9.84 8.98
C ILE A 156 17.38 -8.62 8.11
N ALA A 157 16.33 -8.01 7.60
CA ALA A 157 16.40 -6.72 6.92
C ALA A 157 16.25 -5.58 7.93
N ILE A 158 17.08 -4.55 7.81
CA ILE A 158 16.97 -3.33 8.61
C ILE A 158 16.26 -2.29 7.76
N HIS A 159 15.09 -1.85 8.22
CA HIS A 159 14.27 -0.86 7.55
C HIS A 159 14.37 0.50 8.27
N SER A 160 14.46 1.56 7.49
CA SER A 160 14.48 2.94 7.96
C SER A 160 13.84 3.84 6.90
N ALA A 161 13.20 4.90 7.34
CA ALA A 161 12.66 5.95 6.48
C ALA A 161 13.71 7.04 6.15
N GLU A 162 14.97 6.89 6.61
CA GLU A 162 16.00 7.93 6.59
C GLU A 162 16.24 8.50 5.18
N LEU A 163 16.38 7.63 4.18
CA LEU A 163 16.68 8.05 2.81
C LEU A 163 15.56 8.88 2.18
N GLY A 164 14.30 8.62 2.57
CA GLY A 164 13.13 9.33 2.06
C GLY A 164 12.77 10.56 2.90
N TYR A 165 12.55 10.37 4.20
CA TYR A 165 11.79 11.31 5.04
C TYR A 165 12.62 12.00 6.15
N ALA A 166 13.92 11.74 6.25
CA ALA A 166 14.76 12.58 7.12
C ALA A 166 14.81 14.01 6.60
N PRO A 167 15.12 15.03 7.43
CA PRO A 167 15.23 16.41 6.99
C PRO A 167 16.16 16.61 5.78
N THR A 168 17.16 15.74 5.64
CA THR A 168 18.12 15.70 4.52
C THR A 168 17.84 14.61 3.49
N GLY A 169 16.72 13.91 3.62
CA GLY A 169 16.31 12.83 2.71
C GLY A 169 15.75 13.32 1.38
N ALA A 170 15.42 12.39 0.50
CA ALA A 170 14.94 12.70 -0.86
C ALA A 170 13.67 13.58 -0.88
N TYR A 171 12.79 13.40 0.11
CA TYR A 171 11.57 14.19 0.31
C TYR A 171 11.70 15.14 1.51
N GLY A 172 12.94 15.52 1.86
CA GLY A 172 13.27 16.34 3.01
C GLY A 172 12.92 17.82 2.83
N GLU A 173 13.51 18.66 3.70
CA GLU A 173 13.18 20.09 3.74
C GLU A 173 13.47 20.84 2.43
N GLU A 174 14.51 20.44 1.69
CA GLU A 174 14.86 21.10 0.42
C GLU A 174 13.87 20.75 -0.69
N ASP A 175 13.42 19.49 -0.77
CA ASP A 175 12.42 19.05 -1.72
C ASP A 175 11.08 19.80 -1.50
N GLN A 176 10.68 20.01 -0.25
CA GLN A 176 9.49 20.80 0.08
C GLN A 176 9.64 22.27 -0.35
N LYS A 177 10.83 22.87 -0.20
CA LYS A 177 11.10 24.25 -0.67
C LYS A 177 11.12 24.37 -2.19
N ASN A 178 11.41 23.29 -2.89
CA ASN A 178 11.42 23.23 -4.36
C ASN A 178 10.03 23.09 -5.00
N GLY A 179 8.98 23.15 -4.20
CA GLY A 179 7.60 23.25 -4.68
C GLY A 179 6.92 21.89 -4.91
N ARG A 180 7.23 20.90 -4.10
CA ARG A 180 6.43 19.68 -4.06
C ARG A 180 5.00 20.01 -3.64
N SER A 181 4.03 19.60 -4.46
CA SER A 181 2.61 19.83 -4.19
C SER A 181 2.06 18.92 -3.09
N MET A 182 2.63 17.72 -2.95
CA MET A 182 2.29 16.78 -1.88
C MET A 182 2.91 17.22 -0.55
N LYS A 183 2.12 17.21 0.53
CA LYS A 183 2.58 17.60 1.87
C LYS A 183 3.28 16.44 2.58
N ILE A 184 4.60 16.50 2.64
CA ILE A 184 5.43 15.58 3.43
C ILE A 184 5.98 16.35 4.65
N ILE A 185 6.11 15.66 5.77
CA ILE A 185 6.59 16.21 7.06
C ILE A 185 7.94 15.54 7.38
N PRO A 186 9.06 16.09 6.91
CA PRO A 186 10.38 15.54 7.23
C PRO A 186 10.63 15.54 8.74
N SER A 187 11.23 14.45 9.25
CA SER A 187 11.44 14.31 10.69
C SER A 187 12.71 13.51 10.99
N GLU A 188 13.38 13.84 12.08
CA GLU A 188 14.50 13.05 12.63
C GLU A 188 14.06 11.62 13.02
N LYS A 189 12.77 11.40 13.31
CA LYS A 189 12.19 10.05 13.50
C LYS A 189 12.43 9.11 12.32
N ALA A 190 12.61 9.65 11.12
CA ALA A 190 12.91 8.84 9.92
C ALA A 190 14.23 8.06 10.02
N ARG A 191 15.14 8.45 10.95
CA ARG A 191 16.43 7.76 11.20
C ARG A 191 16.27 6.53 12.09
N GLU A 192 15.11 6.31 12.68
CA GLU A 192 14.84 5.09 13.44
C GLU A 192 14.96 3.88 12.53
N LYS A 193 15.43 2.77 13.13
CA LYS A 193 15.70 1.52 12.43
C LYS A 193 14.94 0.38 13.07
N TYR A 194 14.24 -0.37 12.25
CA TYR A 194 13.49 -1.54 12.68
C TYR A 194 13.93 -2.79 11.93
N ASN A 195 14.01 -3.89 12.68
CA ASN A 195 14.43 -5.18 12.16
C ASN A 195 13.21 -6.02 11.80
N HIS A 196 13.17 -6.48 10.55
CA HIS A 196 12.16 -7.42 10.09
C HIS A 196 12.81 -8.65 9.45
N PRO A 197 12.24 -9.87 9.61
CA PRO A 197 12.70 -10.99 8.80
C PRO A 197 12.63 -10.66 7.32
N LEU A 198 13.71 -10.93 6.57
CA LEU A 198 13.73 -10.74 5.10
C LEU A 198 12.71 -11.64 4.41
N VAL A 199 12.45 -12.82 4.98
CA VAL A 199 11.36 -13.70 4.57
C VAL A 199 10.32 -13.75 5.68
N ARG A 200 9.13 -13.20 5.41
CA ARG A 200 8.00 -13.23 6.35
C ARG A 200 6.99 -14.28 5.95
N THR A 201 6.52 -15.04 6.93
CA THR A 201 5.35 -15.91 6.76
C THR A 201 4.09 -15.11 7.07
N HIS A 202 3.20 -14.98 6.10
CA HIS A 202 1.94 -14.28 6.28
C HIS A 202 1.04 -15.06 7.25
N HIS A 203 0.60 -14.44 8.33
CA HIS A 203 -0.08 -15.13 9.44
C HIS A 203 -1.44 -15.77 9.08
N GLU A 204 -2.14 -15.23 8.09
CA GLU A 204 -3.43 -15.76 7.63
C GLU A 204 -3.29 -16.80 6.52
N THR A 205 -2.35 -16.62 5.60
CA THR A 205 -2.19 -17.51 4.44
C THR A 205 -1.11 -18.57 4.61
N ASN A 206 -0.26 -18.45 5.65
CA ASN A 206 0.94 -19.27 5.88
C ASN A 206 1.93 -19.29 4.69
N LYS A 207 1.80 -18.35 3.75
CA LYS A 207 2.73 -18.23 2.61
C LYS A 207 3.94 -17.39 3.02
N LYS A 208 5.12 -17.82 2.58
CA LYS A 208 6.35 -17.04 2.70
C LYS A 208 6.41 -15.98 1.60
N ALA A 209 6.87 -14.80 1.95
CA ALA A 209 7.05 -13.67 1.03
C ALA A 209 8.38 -12.98 1.33
N LEU A 210 9.02 -12.42 0.31
CA LEU A 210 10.13 -11.50 0.52
C LEU A 210 9.61 -10.20 1.14
N TYR A 211 10.34 -9.67 2.10
CA TYR A 211 10.00 -8.44 2.79
C TYR A 211 11.21 -7.52 2.86
N SER A 212 11.43 -6.79 1.80
CA SER A 212 12.47 -5.77 1.74
C SER A 212 11.93 -4.53 1.03
N SER A 213 12.56 -3.40 1.30
CA SER A 213 12.26 -2.13 0.65
C SER A 213 13.55 -1.52 0.14
N ALA A 214 13.51 -0.87 -1.02
CA ALA A 214 14.63 -0.13 -1.58
C ALA A 214 14.60 1.36 -1.19
N ALA A 215 13.58 1.77 -0.44
CA ALA A 215 13.38 3.14 0.04
C ALA A 215 13.80 3.30 1.47
#